data_07c48e44a1e614847c01b6f8909cbe37
#
_entry.id   07c48e44a1e614847c01b6f8909cbe37
#
_cell.length_a   1.000
_cell.length_b   1.000
_cell.length_c   1.000
_cell.angle_alpha   90.00
_cell.angle_beta   90.00
_cell.angle_gamma   90.00
#
_symmetry.space_group_name_H-M   'P 1'
#
loop_
_entity.id
_entity.type
_entity.pdbx_description
1 polymer ?
#
loop_
_entity_poly.entity_id
_entity_poly.type
_entity_poly.pdbx_seq_one_letter_code
_entity_poly.pdbx_strand_id
1 'polypeptide(L)'
;MAEPVELNLYGTRLNVFPDGKIDRRMKSGNWKTIDNTPNHRHGYNVIMIKNVQYTRARVVAYAFLNLITLTDKAIVIHHKDNDRLNCSVDNLSVESYSSINYYRKDTNGYYKNPNTLVYTAMITKNGVTKRLGTFNNADEAHEAYIKARQELLA
;
A
#
# COMPACT_ATOMS: atom_id res chain seq x y z
N MET A 1 6.86 16.59 -20.21
CA MET A 1 6.81 15.17 -19.82
C MET A 1 7.91 14.84 -18.83
N ALA A 2 7.59 14.19 -17.74
CA ALA A 2 8.60 13.74 -16.81
C ALA A 2 9.40 12.60 -17.44
N GLU A 3 10.70 12.64 -17.24
CA GLU A 3 11.62 11.64 -17.80
C GLU A 3 11.56 10.33 -17.03
N PRO A 4 11.75 9.19 -17.71
CA PRO A 4 11.84 7.91 -17.04
C PRO A 4 13.12 7.80 -16.21
N VAL A 5 13.06 6.95 -15.19
CA VAL A 5 14.24 6.53 -14.43
C VAL A 5 14.66 5.15 -14.91
N GLU A 6 15.90 5.01 -15.32
CA GLU A 6 16.45 3.71 -15.67
C GLU A 6 16.95 3.00 -14.41
N LEU A 7 16.45 1.78 -14.21
CA LEU A 7 16.89 0.90 -13.13
C LEU A 7 17.64 -0.29 -13.70
N ASN A 8 18.70 -0.70 -13.01
CA ASN A 8 19.35 -1.98 -13.24
C ASN A 8 19.19 -2.83 -11.99
N LEU A 9 18.26 -3.78 -12.06
CA LEU A 9 17.91 -4.66 -10.95
C LEU A 9 18.45 -6.07 -11.24
N TYR A 10 19.56 -6.39 -10.64
CA TYR A 10 20.23 -7.70 -10.80
C TYR A 10 20.49 -8.05 -12.27
N GLY A 11 20.87 -7.08 -13.08
CA GLY A 11 21.13 -7.26 -14.51
C GLY A 11 19.92 -7.07 -15.43
N THR A 12 18.72 -6.90 -14.86
CA THR A 12 17.51 -6.55 -15.62
C THR A 12 17.40 -5.03 -15.69
N ARG A 13 17.37 -4.49 -16.90
CA ARG A 13 17.27 -3.03 -17.12
C ARG A 13 15.84 -2.65 -17.43
N LEU A 14 15.33 -1.67 -16.70
CA LEU A 14 13.96 -1.16 -16.81
C LEU A 14 14.00 0.36 -16.96
N ASN A 15 13.14 0.91 -17.83
CA ASN A 15 12.79 2.32 -17.83
C ASN A 15 11.44 2.46 -17.13
N VAL A 16 11.42 3.18 -16.02
CA VAL A 16 10.22 3.39 -15.21
C VAL A 16 9.75 4.83 -15.39
N PHE A 17 8.51 5.00 -15.82
CA PHE A 17 7.90 6.31 -16.09
C PHE A 17 7.00 6.74 -14.92
N PRO A 18 6.84 8.06 -14.70
CA PRO A 18 6.01 8.56 -13.59
C PRO A 18 4.53 8.17 -13.65
N ASP A 19 4.03 7.86 -14.84
CA ASP A 19 2.64 7.39 -15.03
C ASP A 19 2.45 5.90 -14.72
N GLY A 20 3.52 5.21 -14.34
CA GLY A 20 3.50 3.78 -14.05
C GLY A 20 3.87 2.88 -15.22
N LYS A 21 4.11 3.45 -16.40
CA LYS A 21 4.60 2.68 -17.55
C LYS A 21 6.00 2.15 -17.25
N ILE A 22 6.27 0.91 -17.66
CA ILE A 22 7.58 0.27 -17.50
C ILE A 22 7.97 -0.40 -18.83
N ASP A 23 9.13 -0.06 -19.33
CA ASP A 23 9.76 -0.73 -20.47
C ASP A 23 10.92 -1.59 -19.98
N ARG A 24 11.06 -2.77 -20.54
CA ARG A 24 12.13 -3.71 -20.24
C ARG A 24 13.07 -3.83 -21.42
N ARG A 25 14.39 -3.78 -21.17
CA ARG A 25 15.37 -4.01 -22.20
C ARG A 25 15.50 -5.50 -22.48
N MET A 26 15.32 -5.86 -23.74
CA MET A 26 15.42 -7.23 -24.21
C MET A 26 16.88 -7.59 -24.57
N LYS A 27 17.18 -8.87 -24.68
CA LYS A 27 18.52 -9.34 -25.09
C LYS A 27 18.94 -8.80 -26.46
N SER A 28 17.98 -8.52 -27.33
CA SER A 28 18.24 -7.88 -28.63
C SER A 28 18.72 -6.44 -28.55
N GLY A 29 18.64 -5.81 -27.35
CA GLY A 29 18.94 -4.40 -27.16
C GLY A 29 17.73 -3.48 -27.33
N ASN A 30 16.59 -4.00 -27.76
CA ASN A 30 15.35 -3.24 -27.91
C ASN A 30 14.62 -3.13 -26.56
N TRP A 31 13.84 -2.07 -26.40
CA TRP A 31 12.96 -1.88 -25.27
C TRP A 31 11.56 -2.41 -25.60
N LYS A 32 10.96 -3.12 -24.65
CA LYS A 32 9.60 -3.63 -24.77
C LYS A 32 8.77 -3.13 -23.60
N THR A 33 7.60 -2.56 -23.88
CA THR A 33 6.65 -2.13 -22.86
C THR A 33 6.02 -3.35 -22.21
N ILE A 34 6.02 -3.37 -20.87
CA ILE A 34 5.36 -4.40 -20.07
C ILE A 34 3.90 -4.00 -19.87
N ASP A 35 2.97 -4.85 -20.31
CA ASP A 35 1.54 -4.60 -20.16
C ASP A 35 1.14 -4.54 -18.68
N ASN A 36 0.32 -3.55 -18.32
CA ASN A 36 -0.20 -3.39 -16.98
C ASN A 36 -1.53 -4.14 -16.84
N THR A 37 -1.47 -5.45 -16.85
CA THR A 37 -2.63 -6.33 -16.69
C THR A 37 -2.59 -7.03 -15.34
N PRO A 38 -3.77 -7.39 -14.77
CA PRO A 38 -3.80 -8.12 -13.51
C PRO A 38 -3.33 -9.56 -13.72
N ASN A 39 -2.07 -9.81 -13.40
CA ASN A 39 -1.43 -11.13 -13.56
C ASN A 39 -1.11 -11.79 -12.21
N HIS A 40 -1.63 -11.26 -11.12
CA HIS A 40 -1.50 -11.81 -9.78
C HIS A 40 -2.89 -12.08 -9.19
N ARG A 41 -3.03 -13.13 -8.36
CA ARG A 41 -4.32 -13.56 -7.78
C ARG A 41 -5.08 -12.45 -7.02
N HIS A 42 -4.37 -11.45 -6.52
CA HIS A 42 -4.96 -10.32 -5.80
C HIS A 42 -5.22 -9.09 -6.70
N GLY A 43 -5.14 -9.24 -8.02
CA GLY A 43 -5.45 -8.18 -8.96
C GLY A 43 -4.32 -7.17 -9.21
N TYR A 44 -3.11 -7.45 -8.73
CA TYR A 44 -1.94 -6.62 -9.03
C TYR A 44 -1.30 -7.00 -10.35
N ASN A 45 -0.58 -6.04 -10.94
CA ASN A 45 0.42 -6.36 -11.97
C ASN A 45 1.76 -6.63 -11.29
N VAL A 46 2.36 -7.77 -11.56
CA VAL A 46 3.69 -8.14 -11.07
C VAL A 46 4.67 -8.27 -12.21
N ILE A 47 5.93 -7.94 -11.93
CA ILE A 47 7.04 -7.98 -12.87
C ILE A 47 8.04 -9.00 -12.34
N MET A 48 8.47 -9.92 -13.22
CA MET A 48 9.47 -10.92 -12.90
C MET A 48 10.87 -10.37 -13.11
N ILE A 49 11.68 -10.37 -12.06
CA ILE A 49 13.08 -9.98 -12.11
C ILE A 49 13.88 -11.11 -11.44
N LYS A 50 14.68 -11.83 -12.21
CA LYS A 50 15.45 -12.99 -11.77
C LYS A 50 14.59 -14.00 -10.96
N ASN A 51 13.47 -14.39 -11.55
CA ASN A 51 12.55 -15.38 -10.95
C ASN A 51 11.87 -14.94 -9.65
N VAL A 52 11.96 -13.66 -9.31
CA VAL A 52 11.24 -13.08 -8.17
C VAL A 52 10.18 -12.12 -8.68
N GLN A 53 8.99 -12.20 -8.12
CA GLN A 53 7.87 -11.33 -8.47
C GLN A 53 7.91 -10.06 -7.62
N TYR A 54 7.85 -8.90 -8.30
CA TYR A 54 7.70 -7.60 -7.65
C TYR A 54 6.45 -6.91 -8.20
N THR A 55 5.66 -6.29 -7.34
CA THR A 55 4.53 -5.51 -7.84
C THR A 55 5.03 -4.30 -8.62
N ARG A 56 4.31 -3.94 -9.68
CA ARG A 56 4.63 -2.74 -10.48
C ARG A 56 4.73 -1.50 -9.59
N ALA A 57 3.81 -1.36 -8.61
CA ALA A 57 3.81 -0.25 -7.67
C ALA A 57 5.12 -0.15 -6.87
N ARG A 58 5.68 -1.28 -6.42
CA ARG A 58 6.97 -1.28 -5.72
C ARG A 58 8.12 -0.82 -6.62
N VAL A 59 8.12 -1.24 -7.87
CA VAL A 59 9.15 -0.83 -8.84
C VAL A 59 9.05 0.68 -9.09
N VAL A 60 7.85 1.22 -9.27
CA VAL A 60 7.64 2.67 -9.42
C VAL A 60 8.04 3.44 -8.17
N ALA A 61 7.67 2.95 -6.99
CA ALA A 61 8.05 3.57 -5.71
C ALA A 61 9.58 3.56 -5.50
N TYR A 62 10.23 2.48 -5.88
CA TYR A 62 11.69 2.39 -5.84
C TYR A 62 12.35 3.45 -6.73
N ALA A 63 11.79 3.69 -7.92
CA ALA A 63 12.32 4.66 -8.87
C ALA A 63 12.09 6.12 -8.44
N PHE A 64 10.92 6.44 -7.84
CA PHE A 64 10.49 7.82 -7.65
C PHE A 64 10.16 8.22 -6.21
N LEU A 65 9.87 7.28 -5.31
CA LEU A 65 9.39 7.56 -3.96
C LEU A 65 10.39 7.20 -2.86
N ASN A 66 11.66 7.04 -3.22
CA ASN A 66 12.76 6.76 -2.27
C ASN A 66 12.59 5.46 -1.47
N LEU A 67 11.95 4.47 -2.05
CA LEU A 67 11.89 3.14 -1.45
C LEU A 67 13.31 2.55 -1.42
N ILE A 68 13.82 2.26 -0.23
CA ILE A 68 15.22 1.84 -0.03
C ILE A 68 15.47 0.45 -0.59
N THR A 69 14.48 -0.44 -0.47
CA THR A 69 14.58 -1.82 -0.96
C THR A 69 13.24 -2.32 -1.46
N LEU A 70 13.28 -3.14 -2.51
CA LEU A 70 12.08 -3.78 -3.07
C LEU A 70 11.52 -4.90 -2.20
N THR A 71 12.29 -5.41 -1.23
CA THR A 71 11.97 -6.64 -0.51
C THR A 71 11.50 -6.43 0.92
N ASP A 72 11.43 -5.19 1.40
CA ASP A 72 10.97 -4.90 2.77
C ASP A 72 9.47 -5.16 2.89
N LYS A 73 9.12 -6.20 3.62
CA LYS A 73 7.72 -6.61 3.85
C LYS A 73 6.99 -5.73 4.86
N ALA A 74 7.72 -4.94 5.66
CA ALA A 74 7.10 -4.00 6.59
C ALA A 74 6.56 -2.75 5.90
N ILE A 75 6.98 -2.53 4.65
CA ILE A 75 6.53 -1.41 3.83
C ILE A 75 5.48 -1.88 2.81
N VAL A 76 4.41 -1.12 2.71
CA VAL A 76 3.32 -1.35 1.75
C VAL A 76 3.19 -0.14 0.85
N ILE A 77 2.98 -0.38 -0.44
CA ILE A 77 2.68 0.69 -1.38
C ILE A 77 1.16 0.81 -1.49
N HIS A 78 0.63 1.92 -1.02
CA HIS A 78 -0.79 2.21 -1.03
C HIS A 78 -1.20 2.91 -2.33
N HIS A 79 -2.28 2.43 -2.95
CA HIS A 79 -2.92 3.07 -4.11
C HIS A 79 -4.03 3.97 -3.59
N LYS A 80 -3.87 5.29 -3.72
CA LYS A 80 -4.78 6.27 -3.11
C LYS A 80 -6.23 6.13 -3.58
N ASP A 81 -6.43 5.76 -4.85
CA ASP A 81 -7.75 5.54 -5.45
C ASP A 81 -8.26 4.10 -5.29
N ASN A 82 -7.52 3.23 -4.59
CA ASN A 82 -7.78 1.79 -4.44
C ASN A 82 -7.76 0.99 -5.76
N ASP A 83 -7.30 1.58 -6.86
CA ASP A 83 -7.07 0.86 -8.11
C ASP A 83 -5.66 0.28 -8.13
N ARG A 84 -5.55 -1.03 -8.01
CA ARG A 84 -4.27 -1.75 -7.93
C ARG A 84 -3.46 -1.72 -9.22
N LEU A 85 -4.06 -1.32 -10.32
CA LEU A 85 -3.39 -1.15 -11.61
C LEU A 85 -2.96 0.29 -11.88
N ASN A 86 -3.44 1.26 -11.11
CA ASN A 86 -3.04 2.66 -11.24
C ASN A 86 -1.74 2.90 -10.46
N CYS A 87 -0.62 2.67 -11.13
CA CYS A 87 0.72 2.80 -10.56
C CYS A 87 1.39 4.14 -10.90
N SER A 88 0.60 5.16 -11.19
CA SER A 88 1.11 6.54 -11.32
C SER A 88 1.72 7.00 -10.01
N VAL A 89 2.85 7.70 -10.05
CA VAL A 89 3.55 8.22 -8.87
C VAL A 89 2.59 9.04 -7.98
N ASP A 90 1.74 9.85 -8.59
CA ASP A 90 0.78 10.70 -7.86
C ASP A 90 -0.28 9.89 -7.09
N ASN A 91 -0.52 8.65 -7.51
CA ASN A 91 -1.50 7.75 -6.88
C ASN A 91 -0.88 6.82 -5.83
N LEU A 92 0.44 6.81 -5.69
CA LEU A 92 1.13 5.89 -4.79
C LEU A 92 1.63 6.61 -3.55
N SER A 93 1.58 5.93 -2.41
CA SER A 93 2.25 6.36 -1.19
C SER A 93 2.95 5.18 -0.54
N VAL A 94 4.11 5.46 0.07
CA VAL A 94 4.90 4.46 0.79
C VAL A 94 4.47 4.51 2.25
N GLU A 95 3.86 3.41 2.72
CA GLU A 95 3.25 3.33 4.03
C GLU A 95 3.82 2.16 4.84
N SER A 96 3.80 2.28 6.16
CA SER A 96 4.04 1.13 7.02
C SER A 96 2.81 0.22 7.03
N TYR A 97 3.03 -1.06 7.35
CA TYR A 97 1.93 -2.01 7.46
C TYR A 97 0.90 -1.58 8.51
N SER A 98 1.35 -0.95 9.58
CA SER A 98 0.47 -0.42 10.63
C SER A 98 -0.42 0.72 10.11
N SER A 99 0.15 1.64 9.34
CA SER A 99 -0.59 2.79 8.80
C SER A 99 -1.70 2.36 7.83
N ILE A 100 -1.46 1.34 7.01
CA ILE A 100 -2.44 0.93 6.00
C ILE A 100 -3.74 0.42 6.64
N ASN A 101 -3.69 -0.10 7.85
CA ASN A 101 -4.88 -0.58 8.56
C ASN A 101 -5.84 0.55 8.91
N TYR A 102 -5.35 1.79 9.01
CA TYR A 102 -6.21 2.95 9.27
C TYR A 102 -7.08 3.33 8.06
N TYR A 103 -6.72 2.87 6.86
CA TYR A 103 -7.48 3.14 5.64
C TYR A 103 -8.59 2.10 5.39
N ARG A 104 -8.67 1.06 6.21
CA ARG A 104 -9.69 0.02 6.06
C ARG A 104 -11.04 0.53 6.51
N LYS A 105 -12.03 0.44 5.62
CA LYS A 105 -13.40 0.93 5.89
C LYS A 105 -14.23 -0.06 6.73
N ASP A 106 -13.84 -1.33 6.74
CA ASP A 106 -14.55 -2.42 7.40
C ASP A 106 -14.11 -2.65 8.84
N THR A 107 -13.18 -1.87 9.36
CA THR A 107 -12.70 -2.00 10.73
C THR A 107 -13.68 -1.36 11.70
N ASN A 108 -14.21 -2.16 12.64
CA ASN A 108 -15.15 -1.69 13.64
C ASN A 108 -14.50 -0.81 14.71
N GLY A 109 -13.28 -1.14 15.12
CA GLY A 109 -12.53 -0.40 16.14
C GLY A 109 -13.04 -0.57 17.56
N TYR A 110 -13.90 -1.56 17.81
CA TYR A 110 -14.44 -1.85 19.13
C TYR A 110 -14.66 -3.35 19.33
N TYR A 111 -14.79 -3.75 20.58
CA TYR A 111 -15.26 -5.09 20.93
C TYR A 111 -16.35 -5.00 22.01
N LYS A 112 -17.24 -5.99 22.03
CA LYS A 112 -18.30 -6.13 23.03
C LYS A 112 -17.80 -6.99 24.20
N ASN A 113 -17.88 -6.46 25.41
CA ASN A 113 -17.57 -7.23 26.60
C ASN A 113 -18.75 -8.18 26.92
N PRO A 114 -18.55 -9.52 26.91
CA PRO A 114 -19.63 -10.46 27.11
C PRO A 114 -20.22 -10.44 28.53
N ASN A 115 -19.46 -9.96 29.53
CA ASN A 115 -19.89 -9.95 30.94
C ASN A 115 -20.68 -8.69 31.30
N THR A 116 -20.35 -7.54 30.72
CA THR A 116 -20.93 -6.24 31.07
C THR A 116 -21.84 -5.67 29.97
N LEU A 117 -21.83 -6.28 28.78
CA LEU A 117 -22.59 -5.85 27.60
C LEU A 117 -22.28 -4.42 27.12
N VAL A 118 -21.13 -3.89 27.52
CA VAL A 118 -20.65 -2.60 27.03
C VAL A 118 -19.66 -2.80 25.88
N TYR A 119 -19.49 -1.76 25.06
CA TYR A 119 -18.58 -1.76 23.93
C TYR A 119 -17.35 -0.91 24.28
N THR A 120 -16.16 -1.47 24.10
CA THR A 120 -14.91 -0.75 24.32
C THR A 120 -14.29 -0.42 22.98
N ALA A 121 -14.11 0.88 22.71
CA ALA A 121 -13.41 1.36 21.53
C ALA A 121 -11.93 1.50 21.82
N MET A 122 -11.09 1.10 20.85
CA MET A 122 -9.64 1.22 20.96
C MET A 122 -9.01 1.38 19.58
N ILE A 123 -7.82 1.97 19.56
CA ILE A 123 -7.05 2.17 18.34
C ILE A 123 -5.59 1.81 18.60
N THR A 124 -4.96 1.16 17.63
CA THR A 124 -3.55 0.76 17.73
C THR A 124 -2.74 1.51 16.69
N LYS A 125 -1.63 2.11 17.12
CA LYS A 125 -0.65 2.76 16.24
C LYS A 125 0.75 2.37 16.67
N ASN A 126 1.57 1.92 15.72
CA ASN A 126 2.97 1.54 15.97
C ASN A 126 3.13 0.52 17.11
N GLY A 127 2.21 -0.45 17.19
CA GLY A 127 2.23 -1.47 18.25
C GLY A 127 1.67 -1.02 19.59
N VAL A 128 1.28 0.24 19.74
CA VAL A 128 0.69 0.78 20.98
C VAL A 128 -0.82 0.89 20.82
N THR A 129 -1.57 0.22 21.69
CA THR A 129 -3.03 0.27 21.73
C THR A 129 -3.50 1.29 22.74
N LYS A 130 -4.34 2.23 22.30
CA LYS A 130 -4.98 3.23 23.14
C LYS A 130 -6.46 2.92 23.27
N ARG A 131 -6.93 2.84 24.52
CA ARG A 131 -8.35 2.71 24.82
C ARG A 131 -9.03 4.08 24.69
N LEU A 132 -10.11 4.15 23.91
CA LEU A 132 -10.84 5.38 23.64
C LEU A 132 -12.00 5.60 24.62
N GLY A 133 -12.53 4.53 25.20
CA GLY A 133 -13.62 4.58 26.16
C GLY A 133 -14.54 3.37 26.07
N THR A 134 -15.53 3.33 26.96
CA THR A 134 -16.60 2.34 26.95
C THR A 134 -17.94 3.02 26.68
N PHE A 135 -18.79 2.35 25.89
CA PHE A 135 -20.05 2.89 25.40
C PHE A 135 -21.16 1.86 25.55
N ASN A 136 -22.40 2.32 25.66
CA ASN A 136 -23.56 1.44 25.83
C ASN A 136 -24.04 0.82 24.53
N ASN A 137 -23.65 1.37 23.38
CA ASN A 137 -24.03 0.81 22.08
C ASN A 137 -22.83 0.81 21.10
N ALA A 138 -22.97 0.01 20.06
CA ALA A 138 -21.92 -0.18 19.07
C ALA A 138 -21.66 1.08 18.22
N ASP A 139 -22.71 1.85 17.95
CA ASP A 139 -22.60 3.06 17.10
C ASP A 139 -21.74 4.13 17.76
N GLU A 140 -21.93 4.37 19.05
CA GLU A 140 -21.11 5.32 19.81
C GLU A 140 -19.64 4.90 19.87
N ALA A 141 -19.39 3.60 20.08
CA ALA A 141 -18.03 3.06 20.11
C ALA A 141 -17.35 3.20 18.73
N HIS A 142 -18.08 2.93 17.68
CA HIS A 142 -17.57 3.06 16.29
C HIS A 142 -17.27 4.53 15.95
N GLU A 143 -18.15 5.46 16.34
CA GLU A 143 -17.93 6.91 16.14
C GLU A 143 -16.66 7.38 16.85
N ALA A 144 -16.43 6.93 18.09
CA ALA A 144 -15.21 7.27 18.83
C ALA A 144 -13.96 6.76 18.10
N TYR A 145 -14.02 5.55 17.55
CA TYR A 145 -12.92 5.00 16.74
C TYR A 145 -12.69 5.82 15.48
N ILE A 146 -13.74 6.14 14.72
CA ILE A 146 -13.64 6.91 13.47
C ILE A 146 -13.03 8.29 13.75
N LYS A 147 -13.46 8.97 14.82
CA LYS A 147 -12.91 10.26 15.21
C LYS A 147 -11.42 10.18 15.54
N ALA A 148 -11.01 9.18 16.33
CA ALA A 148 -9.60 8.97 16.68
C ALA A 148 -8.77 8.63 15.45
N ARG A 149 -9.29 7.82 14.54
CA ARG A 149 -8.64 7.48 13.28
C ARG A 149 -8.40 8.70 12.40
N GLN A 150 -9.38 9.59 12.28
CA GLN A 150 -9.25 10.84 11.53
C GLN A 150 -8.17 11.75 12.12
N GLU A 151 -8.09 11.85 13.45
CA GLU A 151 -7.06 12.63 14.15
C GLU A 151 -5.66 12.06 13.87
N LEU A 152 -5.51 10.74 13.79
CA LEU A 152 -4.23 10.10 13.51
C LEU A 152 -3.78 10.25 12.05
N LEU A 153 -4.73 10.41 11.12
CA LEU A 153 -4.46 10.57 9.69
C LEU A 153 -4.33 12.03 9.26
N ALA A 154 -4.67 12.94 10.16
CA ALA A 154 -4.60 14.38 9.90
C ALA A 154 -3.15 14.90 9.83
#